data_ce1f490a598ee76602846a5bef490690
#
_entry.id   ce1f490a598ee76602846a5bef490690
#
_cell.length_a   1.000
_cell.length_b   1.000
_cell.length_c   1.000
_cell.angle_alpha   90.00
_cell.angle_beta   90.00
_cell.angle_gamma   90.00
#
_symmetry.space_group_name_H-M   'P 1'
#
loop_
_entity.id
_entity.type
_entity.pdbx_description
1 polymer ?
#
loop_
_entity_poly.entity_id
_entity_poly.type
_entity_poly.pdbx_seq_one_letter_code
_entity_poly.pdbx_strand_id
1 'polypeptide(L)'
;MEHTEHTEHTDTAISLDFGNYKLKAAYIDRTRTGPDGSGECRNLDPSEHPDGVSSFFAVDRHGNMRFGADAERPKNGFARVARLKSHIGEAIAGADGKPFLVNDTSFRYDTAVTATAEAFLQGVNERLGYMGIGPVRDIFLSYPAGADFGLAKLTRFVRLINSATLEDGTNFRVRGTICEPAAAALNFLASMREKKPESKVLEIDVGGGTFDMALLTAYPDGKENVGAVRYYDIVACDGIPDIGGLDFSDRLTGLLLSKAENAAGGKLTNAERTMLCRMTEDVKRRLSVSESTDVSDLMHGGEFLEINVTRAEFEAESRDLLSRIGERASALLRRNPDFIPEHVVLSGGASKMPMIGETLRAALPEYADRFAVFEPELSVCYGTARYAAMEINADETSSGDPADRPLTVLKRTRADIGIEYCDETKKPGEPGYLYIHRLIRRGTVIPCAADEVRTCSLNEDSDRIRIKLFEATTENPDDTAPERDWESRLELELGFGGEMPRGTKIHYLFGVDGMGLGRLEAWLHDDVNRSVSGVISLPPEINTRGVGMYDDKEREEH
;
A
#
# COMPACT_ATOMS: atom_id res chain seq x y z
N MET A 1 -25.31 -5.96 -42.82
CA MET A 1 -24.05 -5.75 -42.09
C MET A 1 -24.45 -5.59 -40.64
N GLU A 2 -24.42 -6.69 -39.91
CA GLU A 2 -24.71 -6.72 -38.48
C GLU A 2 -23.51 -6.16 -37.74
N HIS A 3 -23.72 -5.07 -37.02
CA HIS A 3 -22.80 -4.58 -36.01
C HIS A 3 -22.83 -5.59 -34.86
N THR A 4 -21.87 -6.47 -34.81
CA THR A 4 -21.54 -7.19 -33.59
C THR A 4 -20.98 -6.16 -32.61
N GLU A 5 -21.81 -5.70 -31.67
CA GLU A 5 -21.34 -5.06 -30.44
C GLU A 5 -20.41 -6.04 -29.75
N HIS A 6 -19.14 -5.70 -29.72
CA HIS A 6 -18.20 -6.34 -28.82
C HIS A 6 -18.67 -6.00 -27.40
N THR A 7 -19.35 -6.94 -26.76
CA THR A 7 -19.51 -6.94 -25.31
C THR A 7 -18.12 -6.92 -24.71
N GLU A 8 -17.74 -5.79 -24.11
CA GLU A 8 -16.55 -5.68 -23.27
C GLU A 8 -16.61 -6.82 -22.25
N HIS A 9 -15.69 -7.77 -22.33
CA HIS A 9 -15.54 -8.82 -21.34
C HIS A 9 -15.06 -8.19 -20.03
N THR A 10 -16.02 -7.88 -19.14
CA THR A 10 -15.79 -7.27 -17.82
C THR A 10 -15.21 -8.24 -16.77
N ASP A 11 -14.89 -9.47 -17.16
CA ASP A 11 -14.60 -10.59 -16.24
C ASP A 11 -13.14 -10.71 -15.82
N THR A 12 -12.25 -9.88 -16.36
CA THR A 12 -10.81 -9.90 -16.02
C THR A 12 -10.41 -8.60 -15.36
N ALA A 13 -9.73 -8.71 -14.22
CA ALA A 13 -9.10 -7.59 -13.54
C ALA A 13 -7.65 -7.91 -13.22
N ILE A 14 -6.81 -6.88 -13.19
CA ILE A 14 -5.41 -6.96 -12.80
C ILE A 14 -5.30 -6.73 -11.30
N SER A 15 -4.67 -7.63 -10.56
CA SER A 15 -4.16 -7.33 -9.23
C SER A 15 -2.85 -6.58 -9.34
N LEU A 16 -2.71 -5.48 -8.59
CA LEU A 16 -1.49 -4.69 -8.52
C LEU A 16 -0.96 -4.67 -7.09
N ASP A 17 0.21 -5.26 -6.89
CA ASP A 17 1.06 -5.08 -5.73
C ASP A 17 2.14 -4.04 -6.06
N PHE A 18 1.90 -2.79 -5.67
CA PHE A 18 2.85 -1.69 -5.84
C PHE A 18 3.78 -1.63 -4.63
N GLY A 19 4.82 -2.47 -4.61
CA GLY A 19 5.78 -2.52 -3.50
C GLY A 19 6.81 -1.39 -3.53
N ASN A 20 7.42 -1.08 -2.38
CA ASN A 20 8.50 -0.11 -2.26
C ASN A 20 9.83 -0.54 -2.91
N TYR A 21 9.94 -1.83 -3.25
CA TYR A 21 11.12 -2.42 -3.89
C TYR A 21 10.79 -3.07 -5.24
N LYS A 22 9.65 -3.75 -5.33
CA LYS A 22 9.19 -4.47 -6.52
C LYS A 22 7.72 -4.21 -6.80
N LEU A 23 7.38 -4.14 -8.09
CA LEU A 23 6.02 -4.13 -8.62
C LEU A 23 5.66 -5.53 -9.08
N LYS A 24 4.45 -5.97 -8.83
CA LYS A 24 3.94 -7.27 -9.26
C LYS A 24 2.50 -7.13 -9.71
N ALA A 25 2.13 -7.93 -10.69
CA ALA A 25 0.76 -8.04 -11.17
C ALA A 25 0.39 -9.49 -11.41
N ALA A 26 -0.89 -9.79 -11.21
CA ALA A 26 -1.46 -11.10 -11.50
C ALA A 26 -2.93 -10.96 -11.91
N TYR A 27 -3.50 -12.04 -12.43
CA TYR A 27 -4.93 -12.20 -12.64
C TYR A 27 -5.35 -13.61 -12.31
N ILE A 28 -6.66 -13.87 -12.21
CA ILE A 28 -7.19 -15.22 -12.08
C ILE A 28 -7.63 -15.73 -13.44
N ASP A 29 -7.02 -16.82 -13.88
CA ASP A 29 -7.43 -17.59 -15.06
C ASP A 29 -8.56 -18.55 -14.68
N ARG A 30 -9.79 -18.16 -14.97
CA ARG A 30 -11.01 -18.94 -14.66
C ARG A 30 -11.18 -20.18 -15.56
N THR A 31 -10.40 -20.28 -16.63
CA THR A 31 -10.42 -21.47 -17.50
C THR A 31 -9.69 -22.65 -16.88
N ARG A 32 -8.97 -22.43 -15.78
CA ARG A 32 -8.18 -23.43 -15.04
C ARG A 32 -8.69 -23.51 -13.59
N THR A 33 -8.66 -24.70 -13.02
CA THR A 33 -9.10 -24.91 -11.64
C THR A 33 -7.97 -24.60 -10.66
N GLY A 34 -8.14 -23.58 -9.83
CA GLY A 34 -7.28 -23.28 -8.69
C GLY A 34 -7.59 -24.15 -7.47
N PRO A 35 -6.76 -24.07 -6.41
CA PRO A 35 -6.92 -24.89 -5.20
C PRO A 35 -8.26 -24.72 -4.49
N ASP A 36 -8.85 -23.55 -4.57
CA ASP A 36 -10.14 -23.16 -3.96
C ASP A 36 -11.34 -23.21 -4.93
N GLY A 37 -11.09 -23.60 -6.19
CA GLY A 37 -12.10 -23.58 -7.24
C GLY A 37 -12.33 -22.20 -7.90
N SER A 38 -11.62 -21.15 -7.47
CA SER A 38 -11.80 -19.80 -8.02
C SER A 38 -11.03 -19.52 -9.32
N GLY A 39 -10.22 -20.47 -9.77
CA GLY A 39 -9.31 -20.32 -10.91
C GLY A 39 -7.84 -20.34 -10.50
N GLU A 40 -6.93 -20.38 -11.48
CA GLU A 40 -5.48 -20.36 -11.26
C GLU A 40 -4.93 -18.93 -11.26
N CYS A 41 -4.19 -18.54 -10.22
CA CYS A 41 -3.47 -17.26 -10.21
C CYS A 41 -2.32 -17.29 -11.21
N ARG A 42 -2.27 -16.31 -12.08
CA ARG A 42 -1.24 -16.14 -13.10
C ARG A 42 -0.45 -14.86 -12.88
N ASN A 43 0.87 -15.00 -12.78
CA ASN A 43 1.78 -13.86 -12.75
C ASN A 43 1.82 -13.15 -14.11
N LEU A 44 1.69 -11.83 -14.08
CA LEU A 44 1.72 -10.95 -15.25
C LEU A 44 3.00 -10.10 -15.33
N ASP A 45 4.06 -10.47 -14.62
CA ASP A 45 5.32 -9.73 -14.65
C ASP A 45 5.82 -9.55 -16.10
N PRO A 46 5.94 -8.31 -16.61
CA PRO A 46 6.40 -8.05 -17.97
C PRO A 46 7.83 -8.54 -18.26
N SER A 47 8.66 -8.62 -17.22
CA SER A 47 10.07 -9.03 -17.34
C SER A 47 10.28 -10.55 -17.24
N GLU A 48 9.20 -11.32 -17.03
CA GLU A 48 9.24 -12.78 -16.76
C GLU A 48 10.05 -13.18 -15.52
N HIS A 49 10.46 -12.21 -14.70
CA HIS A 49 11.11 -12.47 -13.43
C HIS A 49 10.07 -12.84 -12.36
N PRO A 50 10.22 -13.96 -11.67
CA PRO A 50 9.26 -14.37 -10.64
C PRO A 50 9.20 -13.39 -9.46
N ASP A 51 10.26 -12.59 -9.29
CA ASP A 51 10.39 -11.64 -8.16
C ASP A 51 9.75 -10.27 -8.42
N GLY A 52 9.19 -10.02 -9.61
CA GLY A 52 8.60 -8.73 -10.00
C GLY A 52 9.59 -7.72 -10.57
N VAL A 53 9.05 -6.64 -11.14
CA VAL A 53 9.80 -5.52 -11.71
C VAL A 53 10.26 -4.57 -10.60
N SER A 54 11.47 -4.02 -10.71
CA SER A 54 11.97 -3.00 -9.78
C SER A 54 11.06 -1.77 -9.74
N SER A 55 10.70 -1.28 -8.55
CA SER A 55 9.90 -0.07 -8.35
C SER A 55 10.74 1.21 -8.27
N PHE A 56 12.03 1.14 -8.54
CA PHE A 56 12.87 2.33 -8.60
C PHE A 56 12.47 3.24 -9.76
N PHE A 57 12.57 4.52 -9.49
CA PHE A 57 12.33 5.60 -10.42
C PHE A 57 13.57 6.49 -10.47
N ALA A 58 13.89 7.04 -11.62
CA ALA A 58 14.95 8.03 -11.73
C ALA A 58 14.52 9.16 -12.67
N VAL A 59 14.94 10.38 -12.34
CA VAL A 59 14.58 11.58 -13.10
C VAL A 59 15.78 12.54 -13.15
N ASP A 60 15.98 13.20 -14.30
CA ASP A 60 16.94 14.27 -14.43
C ASP A 60 16.29 15.65 -14.27
N ARG A 61 17.09 16.73 -14.33
CA ARG A 61 16.60 18.11 -14.20
C ARG A 61 15.75 18.59 -15.37
N HIS A 62 15.76 17.86 -16.48
CA HIS A 62 15.00 18.16 -17.69
C HIS A 62 13.67 17.38 -17.74
N GLY A 63 13.42 16.50 -16.76
CA GLY A 63 12.22 15.70 -16.69
C GLY A 63 12.29 14.37 -17.45
N ASN A 64 13.48 13.98 -17.96
CA ASN A 64 13.64 12.63 -18.50
C ASN A 64 13.53 11.59 -17.37
N MET A 65 12.73 10.55 -17.58
CA MET A 65 12.43 9.53 -16.59
C MET A 65 13.01 8.17 -16.96
N ARG A 66 13.31 7.36 -15.95
CA ARG A 66 13.70 5.96 -16.08
C ARG A 66 12.95 5.13 -15.05
N PHE A 67 12.66 3.88 -15.38
CA PHE A 67 11.86 2.97 -14.58
C PHE A 67 12.57 1.63 -14.43
N GLY A 68 12.16 0.86 -13.41
CA GLY A 68 12.60 -0.52 -13.24
C GLY A 68 14.12 -0.64 -13.11
N ALA A 69 14.72 -1.58 -13.83
CA ALA A 69 16.16 -1.86 -13.80
C ALA A 69 17.03 -0.67 -14.23
N ASP A 70 16.57 0.15 -15.19
CA ASP A 70 17.29 1.33 -15.66
C ASP A 70 17.32 2.46 -14.61
N ALA A 71 16.30 2.52 -13.76
CA ALA A 71 16.25 3.45 -12.63
C ALA A 71 17.03 2.93 -11.40
N GLU A 72 17.22 1.64 -11.27
CA GLU A 72 18.00 1.04 -10.20
C GLU A 72 19.47 1.44 -10.28
N ARG A 73 19.99 1.58 -11.49
CA ARG A 73 21.37 2.01 -11.82
C ARG A 73 21.40 3.14 -12.83
N PRO A 74 20.87 4.32 -12.50
CA PRO A 74 20.73 5.39 -13.46
C PRO A 74 22.09 5.94 -13.89
N LYS A 75 22.14 6.49 -15.11
CA LYS A 75 23.30 7.23 -15.62
C LYS A 75 23.55 8.50 -14.78
N ASN A 76 24.75 9.06 -14.90
CA ASN A 76 25.08 10.34 -14.26
C ASN A 76 24.07 11.44 -14.66
N GLY A 77 23.69 12.26 -13.68
CA GLY A 77 22.72 13.37 -13.89
C GLY A 77 21.28 13.04 -13.50
N PHE A 78 20.96 11.76 -13.25
CA PHE A 78 19.66 11.34 -12.75
C PHE A 78 19.65 11.25 -11.21
N ALA A 79 18.59 11.75 -10.59
CA ALA A 79 18.26 11.49 -9.19
C ALA A 79 17.50 10.17 -9.09
N ARG A 80 18.08 9.18 -8.41
CA ARG A 80 17.39 7.91 -8.12
C ARG A 80 16.44 8.07 -6.95
N VAL A 81 15.22 7.58 -7.10
CA VAL A 81 14.16 7.64 -6.11
C VAL A 81 13.70 6.23 -5.77
N ALA A 82 13.60 5.93 -4.50
CA ALA A 82 13.12 4.67 -3.95
C ALA A 82 11.94 4.91 -3.01
N ARG A 83 11.31 3.82 -2.52
CA ARG A 83 10.22 3.88 -1.52
C ARG A 83 9.05 4.77 -1.96
N LEU A 84 8.69 4.71 -3.23
CA LEU A 84 7.69 5.60 -3.84
C LEU A 84 6.37 5.61 -3.07
N LYS A 85 5.89 4.43 -2.68
CA LYS A 85 4.62 4.28 -1.96
C LYS A 85 4.67 4.88 -0.55
N SER A 86 5.79 4.76 0.15
CA SER A 86 5.94 5.30 1.51
C SER A 86 5.87 6.83 1.57
N HIS A 87 6.33 7.51 0.50
CA HIS A 87 6.43 8.96 0.44
C HIS A 87 5.36 9.65 -0.42
N ILE A 88 4.26 8.96 -0.70
CA ILE A 88 3.11 9.55 -1.40
C ILE A 88 2.69 10.83 -0.67
N GLY A 89 2.57 11.93 -1.42
CA GLY A 89 2.23 13.25 -0.87
C GLY A 89 3.43 14.15 -0.58
N GLU A 90 4.66 13.65 -0.68
CA GLU A 90 5.87 14.41 -0.36
C GLU A 90 6.59 14.94 -1.62
N ALA A 91 7.42 15.97 -1.43
CA ALA A 91 8.37 16.41 -2.45
C ALA A 91 9.64 15.55 -2.37
N ILE A 92 10.23 15.24 -3.53
CA ILE A 92 11.51 14.52 -3.58
C ILE A 92 12.63 15.46 -3.14
N ALA A 93 13.46 15.03 -2.21
CA ALA A 93 14.64 15.77 -1.77
C ALA A 93 15.85 15.45 -2.66
N GLY A 94 16.59 16.49 -3.04
CA GLY A 94 17.91 16.35 -3.65
C GLY A 94 18.99 15.94 -2.64
N ALA A 95 20.19 15.68 -3.11
CA ALA A 95 21.34 15.29 -2.28
C ALA A 95 21.75 16.33 -1.23
N ASP A 96 21.34 17.59 -1.41
CA ASP A 96 21.57 18.70 -0.48
C ASP A 96 20.41 18.91 0.53
N GLY A 97 19.43 18.01 0.55
CA GLY A 97 18.24 18.07 1.39
C GLY A 97 17.18 19.09 0.93
N LYS A 98 17.42 19.80 -0.18
CA LYS A 98 16.43 20.72 -0.77
C LYS A 98 15.52 19.97 -1.74
N PRO A 99 14.33 20.52 -2.07
CA PRO A 99 13.48 19.94 -3.10
C PRO A 99 14.22 19.75 -4.43
N PHE A 100 14.13 18.55 -4.99
CA PHE A 100 14.66 18.29 -6.33
C PHE A 100 13.76 19.01 -7.36
N LEU A 101 14.39 19.82 -8.22
CA LEU A 101 13.67 20.62 -9.21
C LEU A 101 13.79 19.99 -10.60
N VAL A 102 12.62 19.86 -11.26
CA VAL A 102 12.50 19.53 -12.67
C VAL A 102 11.84 20.72 -13.36
N ASN A 103 12.52 21.31 -14.33
CA ASN A 103 12.07 22.54 -15.01
C ASN A 103 11.65 23.63 -14.00
N ASP A 104 12.49 23.89 -13.00
CA ASP A 104 12.29 24.86 -11.90
C ASP A 104 11.07 24.62 -10.98
N THR A 105 10.41 23.45 -11.11
CA THR A 105 9.30 23.05 -10.27
C THR A 105 9.71 21.91 -9.35
N SER A 106 9.27 21.94 -8.08
CA SER A 106 9.52 20.86 -7.12
C SER A 106 8.90 19.56 -7.60
N PHE A 107 9.73 18.53 -7.79
CA PHE A 107 9.28 17.22 -8.23
C PHE A 107 8.75 16.40 -7.04
N ARG A 108 7.63 15.72 -7.25
CA ARG A 108 6.91 15.02 -6.17
C ARG A 108 6.88 13.51 -6.38
N TYR A 109 6.81 12.78 -5.28
CA TYR A 109 6.61 11.32 -5.29
C TYR A 109 5.33 10.91 -6.04
N ASP A 110 4.27 11.73 -5.97
CA ASP A 110 3.02 11.47 -6.69
C ASP A 110 3.21 11.28 -8.19
N THR A 111 3.98 12.17 -8.81
CA THR A 111 4.30 12.06 -10.24
C THR A 111 5.09 10.80 -10.54
N ALA A 112 6.07 10.46 -9.68
CA ALA A 112 6.85 9.24 -9.82
C ALA A 112 5.98 7.97 -9.66
N VAL A 113 5.03 7.96 -8.72
CA VAL A 113 4.10 6.83 -8.52
C VAL A 113 3.22 6.64 -9.76
N THR A 114 2.57 7.71 -10.25
CA THR A 114 1.69 7.61 -11.43
C THR A 114 2.47 7.15 -12.66
N ALA A 115 3.63 7.76 -12.96
CA ALA A 115 4.43 7.41 -14.12
C ALA A 115 4.98 5.96 -14.03
N THR A 116 5.38 5.51 -12.83
CA THR A 116 5.84 4.13 -12.62
C THR A 116 4.69 3.13 -12.77
N ALA A 117 3.50 3.44 -12.23
CA ALA A 117 2.31 2.60 -12.39
C ALA A 117 1.90 2.49 -13.86
N GLU A 118 1.89 3.61 -14.59
CA GLU A 118 1.55 3.67 -16.00
C GLU A 118 2.48 2.80 -16.84
N ALA A 119 3.80 2.99 -16.73
CA ALA A 119 4.78 2.21 -17.46
C ALA A 119 4.67 0.70 -17.15
N PHE A 120 4.47 0.34 -15.89
CA PHE A 120 4.33 -1.05 -15.48
C PHE A 120 3.02 -1.68 -16.01
N LEU A 121 1.89 -1.00 -15.84
CA LEU A 121 0.58 -1.52 -16.24
C LEU A 121 0.40 -1.58 -17.77
N GLN A 122 1.06 -0.70 -18.53
CA GLN A 122 1.14 -0.81 -19.98
C GLN A 122 1.88 -2.09 -20.38
N GLY A 123 3.04 -2.38 -19.80
CA GLY A 123 3.76 -3.63 -20.03
C GLY A 123 2.98 -4.88 -19.61
N VAL A 124 2.19 -4.80 -18.53
CA VAL A 124 1.25 -5.87 -18.13
C VAL A 124 0.18 -6.09 -19.21
N ASN A 125 -0.38 -5.01 -19.78
CA ASN A 125 -1.37 -5.11 -20.86
C ASN A 125 -0.79 -5.64 -22.17
N GLU A 126 0.44 -5.29 -22.51
CA GLU A 126 1.15 -5.92 -23.64
C GLU A 126 1.24 -7.44 -23.45
N ARG A 127 1.60 -7.89 -22.24
CA ARG A 127 1.65 -9.33 -21.92
C ARG A 127 0.29 -10.00 -22.02
N LEU A 128 -0.77 -9.38 -21.52
CA LEU A 128 -2.15 -9.85 -21.68
C LEU A 128 -2.52 -9.97 -23.16
N GLY A 129 -2.12 -9.00 -23.99
CA GLY A 129 -2.30 -9.03 -25.43
C GLY A 129 -1.64 -10.25 -26.10
N TYR A 130 -0.41 -10.63 -25.70
CA TYR A 130 0.24 -11.87 -26.18
C TYR A 130 -0.50 -13.15 -25.77
N MET A 131 -1.29 -13.08 -24.68
CA MET A 131 -2.13 -14.20 -24.22
C MET A 131 -3.52 -14.20 -24.89
N GLY A 132 -3.80 -13.24 -25.78
CA GLY A 132 -5.11 -13.09 -26.45
C GLY A 132 -6.19 -12.46 -25.57
N ILE A 133 -5.79 -11.83 -24.44
CA ILE A 133 -6.69 -11.09 -23.55
C ILE A 133 -6.63 -9.62 -23.97
N GLY A 134 -7.80 -9.00 -24.17
CA GLY A 134 -7.89 -7.58 -24.55
C GLY A 134 -7.34 -6.65 -23.44
N PRO A 135 -7.19 -5.35 -23.73
CA PRO A 135 -6.74 -4.39 -22.74
C PRO A 135 -7.62 -4.41 -21.49
N VAL A 136 -7.00 -4.56 -20.33
CA VAL A 136 -7.66 -4.59 -19.02
C VAL A 136 -7.34 -3.31 -18.26
N ARG A 137 -8.35 -2.54 -17.93
CA ARG A 137 -8.22 -1.28 -17.18
C ARG A 137 -8.61 -1.40 -15.70
N ASP A 138 -9.32 -2.46 -15.33
CA ASP A 138 -9.81 -2.67 -13.97
C ASP A 138 -8.69 -3.23 -13.08
N ILE A 139 -8.40 -2.51 -12.01
CA ILE A 139 -7.31 -2.79 -11.07
C ILE A 139 -7.89 -3.10 -9.69
N PHE A 140 -7.39 -4.15 -9.07
CA PHE A 140 -7.51 -4.38 -7.64
C PHE A 140 -6.14 -4.12 -6.99
N LEU A 141 -6.12 -3.28 -5.97
CA LEU A 141 -4.91 -2.67 -5.45
C LEU A 141 -4.64 -3.13 -4.02
N SER A 142 -3.42 -3.62 -3.74
CA SER A 142 -2.97 -3.85 -2.37
C SER A 142 -2.31 -2.61 -1.77
N TYR A 143 -2.39 -2.46 -0.44
CA TYR A 143 -1.84 -1.33 0.29
C TYR A 143 -1.34 -1.73 1.69
N PRO A 144 -0.32 -1.02 2.27
CA PRO A 144 0.25 -1.36 3.57
C PRO A 144 -0.76 -1.32 4.72
N ALA A 145 -0.51 -2.10 5.77
CA ALA A 145 -1.37 -2.17 6.94
C ALA A 145 -1.05 -1.11 8.00
N GLY A 146 0.08 -0.44 7.92
CA GLY A 146 0.52 0.56 8.89
C GLY A 146 -0.44 1.74 9.05
N ALA A 147 -0.48 2.34 10.25
CA ALA A 147 -1.36 3.47 10.57
C ALA A 147 -1.06 4.73 9.74
N ASP A 148 0.18 4.89 9.25
CA ASP A 148 0.57 5.98 8.36
C ASP A 148 -0.08 5.89 6.97
N PHE A 149 -0.58 4.71 6.58
CA PHE A 149 -1.31 4.50 5.35
C PHE A 149 -2.83 4.57 5.58
N GLY A 150 -3.28 5.63 6.24
CA GLY A 150 -4.68 5.90 6.56
C GLY A 150 -5.53 6.29 5.36
N LEU A 151 -6.74 6.78 5.66
CA LEU A 151 -7.75 7.15 4.67
C LEU A 151 -7.23 8.13 3.61
N ALA A 152 -6.47 9.14 4.04
CA ALA A 152 -5.93 10.17 3.15
C ALA A 152 -4.93 9.60 2.15
N LYS A 153 -3.95 8.84 2.65
CA LYS A 153 -2.89 8.28 1.83
C LYS A 153 -3.43 7.22 0.88
N LEU A 154 -4.38 6.39 1.35
CA LEU A 154 -5.08 5.41 0.50
C LEU A 154 -5.87 6.12 -0.61
N THR A 155 -6.65 7.15 -0.27
CA THR A 155 -7.40 7.93 -1.26
C THR A 155 -6.49 8.54 -2.31
N ARG A 156 -5.35 9.09 -1.88
CA ARG A 156 -4.35 9.66 -2.77
C ARG A 156 -3.75 8.59 -3.68
N PHE A 157 -3.38 7.45 -3.13
CA PHE A 157 -2.81 6.34 -3.86
C PHE A 157 -3.77 5.81 -4.95
N VAL A 158 -5.03 5.55 -4.60
CA VAL A 158 -6.07 5.14 -5.57
C VAL A 158 -6.19 6.15 -6.72
N ARG A 159 -6.15 7.45 -6.43
CA ARG A 159 -6.20 8.49 -7.47
C ARG A 159 -4.99 8.50 -8.37
N LEU A 160 -3.80 8.32 -7.81
CA LEU A 160 -2.56 8.26 -8.60
C LEU A 160 -2.61 7.08 -9.57
N ILE A 161 -3.09 5.92 -9.14
CA ILE A 161 -3.28 4.76 -10.03
C ILE A 161 -4.37 5.05 -11.08
N ASN A 162 -5.50 5.67 -10.68
CA ASN A 162 -6.56 6.06 -11.61
C ASN A 162 -6.14 7.17 -12.60
N SER A 163 -5.04 7.87 -12.34
CA SER A 163 -4.49 8.89 -13.25
C SER A 163 -3.54 8.29 -14.30
N ALA A 164 -3.07 7.07 -14.10
CA ALA A 164 -2.30 6.33 -15.09
C ALA A 164 -3.20 5.92 -16.27
N THR A 165 -2.62 5.84 -17.48
CA THR A 165 -3.37 5.60 -18.71
C THR A 165 -2.87 4.37 -19.48
N LEU A 166 -3.76 3.74 -20.21
CA LEU A 166 -3.43 2.83 -21.30
C LEU A 166 -2.82 3.61 -22.47
N GLU A 167 -2.22 2.92 -23.44
CA GLU A 167 -1.65 3.54 -24.65
C GLU A 167 -2.67 4.36 -25.47
N ASP A 168 -3.94 4.01 -25.43
CA ASP A 168 -5.02 4.74 -26.10
C ASP A 168 -5.49 6.00 -25.33
N GLY A 169 -4.86 6.31 -24.19
CA GLY A 169 -5.21 7.42 -23.31
C GLY A 169 -6.37 7.15 -22.36
N THR A 170 -6.93 5.94 -22.33
CA THR A 170 -7.97 5.56 -21.37
C THR A 170 -7.37 5.35 -19.98
N ASN A 171 -7.98 5.93 -18.96
CA ASN A 171 -7.52 5.79 -17.59
C ASN A 171 -7.72 4.37 -17.04
N PHE A 172 -6.78 3.90 -16.23
CA PHE A 172 -6.99 2.75 -15.36
C PHE A 172 -8.06 3.06 -14.31
N ARG A 173 -8.67 2.03 -13.75
CA ARG A 173 -9.74 2.16 -12.76
C ARG A 173 -9.53 1.19 -11.60
N VAL A 174 -9.23 1.69 -10.42
CA VAL A 174 -9.22 0.88 -9.19
C VAL A 174 -10.67 0.56 -8.80
N ARG A 175 -11.00 -0.73 -8.77
CA ARG A 175 -12.33 -1.25 -8.39
C ARG A 175 -12.39 -1.75 -6.96
N GLY A 176 -11.26 -2.17 -6.41
CA GLY A 176 -11.20 -2.68 -5.05
C GLY A 176 -9.82 -2.51 -4.44
N THR A 177 -9.77 -2.47 -3.13
CA THR A 177 -8.53 -2.38 -2.36
C THR A 177 -8.52 -3.38 -1.22
N ILE A 178 -7.34 -3.92 -0.89
CA ILE A 178 -7.13 -4.82 0.25
C ILE A 178 -5.78 -4.55 0.89
N CYS A 179 -5.65 -4.70 2.22
CA CYS A 179 -4.33 -4.56 2.83
C CYS A 179 -3.42 -5.75 2.51
N GLU A 180 -2.14 -5.47 2.30
CA GLU A 180 -1.12 -6.43 1.86
C GLU A 180 -1.11 -7.73 2.69
N PRO A 181 -1.01 -7.69 4.04
CA PRO A 181 -0.98 -8.93 4.81
C PRO A 181 -2.32 -9.69 4.79
N ALA A 182 -3.46 -8.99 4.65
CA ALA A 182 -4.73 -9.70 4.48
C ALA A 182 -4.84 -10.39 3.12
N ALA A 183 -4.31 -9.77 2.06
CA ALA A 183 -4.22 -10.42 0.75
C ALA A 183 -3.33 -11.67 0.81
N ALA A 184 -2.15 -11.58 1.46
CA ALA A 184 -1.26 -12.73 1.63
C ALA A 184 -1.94 -13.86 2.42
N ALA A 185 -2.67 -13.53 3.51
CA ALA A 185 -3.45 -14.50 4.27
C ALA A 185 -4.54 -15.17 3.43
N LEU A 186 -5.23 -14.44 2.55
CA LEU A 186 -6.21 -15.01 1.62
C LEU A 186 -5.57 -16.05 0.70
N ASN A 187 -4.39 -15.74 0.15
CA ASN A 187 -3.67 -16.67 -0.71
C ASN A 187 -3.26 -17.95 0.04
N PHE A 188 -2.76 -17.81 1.26
CA PHE A 188 -2.43 -18.95 2.11
C PHE A 188 -3.66 -19.83 2.40
N LEU A 189 -4.76 -19.25 2.85
CA LEU A 189 -5.99 -19.96 3.19
C LEU A 189 -6.61 -20.67 1.97
N ALA A 190 -6.55 -20.05 0.80
CA ALA A 190 -7.01 -20.65 -0.45
C ALA A 190 -6.17 -21.89 -0.85
N SER A 191 -4.88 -21.92 -0.48
CA SER A 191 -3.98 -23.05 -0.75
C SER A 191 -4.20 -24.26 0.17
N MET A 192 -4.91 -24.09 1.29
CA MET A 192 -5.16 -25.16 2.26
C MET A 192 -6.09 -26.23 1.67
N ARG A 193 -5.66 -27.49 1.73
CA ARG A 193 -6.44 -28.64 1.23
C ARG A 193 -7.62 -29.00 2.13
N GLU A 194 -7.45 -28.86 3.45
CA GLU A 194 -8.48 -29.12 4.43
C GLU A 194 -9.13 -27.81 4.85
N LYS A 195 -10.42 -27.67 4.58
CA LYS A 195 -11.22 -26.54 5.02
C LYS A 195 -11.82 -26.87 6.37
N LYS A 196 -11.44 -26.10 7.40
CA LYS A 196 -12.07 -26.15 8.71
C LYS A 196 -13.25 -25.18 8.75
N PRO A 197 -14.25 -25.39 9.64
CA PRO A 197 -15.36 -24.45 9.82
C PRO A 197 -14.89 -23.03 10.19
N GLU A 198 -13.76 -22.93 10.88
CA GLU A 198 -13.08 -21.68 11.24
C GLU A 198 -11.58 -21.91 11.14
N SER A 199 -10.85 -20.97 10.54
CA SER A 199 -9.38 -20.98 10.51
C SER A 199 -8.85 -19.58 10.80
N LYS A 200 -7.90 -19.47 11.74
CA LYS A 200 -7.31 -18.21 12.21
C LYS A 200 -5.84 -18.12 11.79
N VAL A 201 -5.50 -17.05 11.09
CA VAL A 201 -4.15 -16.79 10.59
C VAL A 201 -3.66 -15.45 11.11
N LEU A 202 -2.46 -15.44 11.69
CA LEU A 202 -1.63 -14.24 11.80
C LEU A 202 -0.71 -14.22 10.59
N GLU A 203 -0.94 -13.29 9.69
CA GLU A 203 -0.04 -13.02 8.56
C GLU A 203 0.91 -11.89 8.91
N ILE A 204 2.19 -12.07 8.57
CA ILE A 204 3.27 -11.11 8.77
C ILE A 204 4.00 -10.94 7.45
N ASP A 205 3.79 -9.81 6.80
CA ASP A 205 4.47 -9.44 5.57
C ASP A 205 5.68 -8.55 5.88
N VAL A 206 6.88 -9.02 5.53
CA VAL A 206 8.11 -8.23 5.62
C VAL A 206 8.55 -7.87 4.22
N GLY A 207 8.00 -6.76 3.75
CA GLY A 207 8.20 -6.24 2.41
C GLY A 207 9.53 -5.53 2.21
N GLY A 208 9.64 -4.78 1.08
CA GLY A 208 10.83 -4.00 0.78
C GLY A 208 11.01 -2.77 1.66
N GLY A 209 9.94 -2.15 2.13
CA GLY A 209 10.00 -0.90 2.91
C GLY A 209 9.07 -0.84 4.11
N THR A 210 8.22 -1.84 4.31
CA THR A 210 7.26 -1.90 5.42
C THR A 210 7.26 -3.28 6.06
N PHE A 211 6.87 -3.31 7.33
CA PHE A 211 6.53 -4.49 8.10
C PHE A 211 5.04 -4.43 8.41
N ASP A 212 4.27 -5.33 7.86
CA ASP A 212 2.82 -5.31 7.91
C ASP A 212 2.26 -6.60 8.48
N MET A 213 1.14 -6.53 9.21
CA MET A 213 0.51 -7.68 9.85
C MET A 213 -1.00 -7.62 9.74
N ALA A 214 -1.64 -8.80 9.64
CA ALA A 214 -3.09 -8.94 9.75
C ALA A 214 -3.48 -10.17 10.58
N LEU A 215 -4.54 -10.00 11.37
CA LEU A 215 -5.30 -11.08 11.97
C LEU A 215 -6.51 -11.36 11.09
N LEU A 216 -6.60 -12.56 10.56
CA LEU A 216 -7.66 -12.95 9.64
C LEU A 216 -8.30 -14.26 10.08
N THR A 217 -9.65 -14.29 10.10
CA THR A 217 -10.45 -15.49 10.32
C THR A 217 -11.20 -15.86 9.06
N ALA A 218 -11.10 -17.10 8.62
CA ALA A 218 -11.86 -17.65 7.51
C ALA A 218 -13.05 -18.47 8.03
N TYR A 219 -14.22 -18.27 7.43
CA TYR A 219 -15.45 -19.02 7.66
C TYR A 219 -15.97 -19.59 6.34
N PRO A 220 -15.37 -20.67 5.82
CA PRO A 220 -15.67 -21.19 4.48
C PRO A 220 -17.10 -21.74 4.34
N ASP A 221 -17.73 -22.16 5.45
CA ASP A 221 -19.11 -22.68 5.46
C ASP A 221 -20.12 -21.67 6.03
N GLY A 222 -19.65 -20.44 6.35
CA GLY A 222 -20.47 -19.42 7.02
C GLY A 222 -20.56 -19.63 8.53
N LYS A 223 -21.05 -18.61 9.23
CA LYS A 223 -21.31 -18.64 10.67
C LYS A 223 -22.82 -18.57 10.92
N GLU A 224 -23.37 -19.52 11.69
CA GLU A 224 -24.82 -19.66 11.92
C GLU A 224 -25.51 -18.36 12.36
N ASN A 225 -24.81 -17.50 13.10
CA ASN A 225 -25.37 -16.24 13.64
C ASN A 225 -25.35 -15.06 12.64
N VAL A 226 -24.74 -15.22 11.47
CA VAL A 226 -24.58 -14.16 10.43
C VAL A 226 -25.32 -14.54 9.14
N GLY A 227 -26.10 -15.63 9.18
CA GLY A 227 -26.65 -16.28 7.97
C GLY A 227 -25.58 -17.14 7.31
N ALA A 228 -25.97 -18.08 6.46
CA ALA A 228 -25.06 -19.02 5.78
C ALA A 228 -24.13 -18.33 4.73
N VAL A 229 -23.54 -17.17 5.07
CA VAL A 229 -22.64 -16.42 4.20
C VAL A 229 -21.21 -16.83 4.50
N ARG A 230 -20.52 -17.34 3.50
CA ARG A 230 -19.08 -17.63 3.56
C ARG A 230 -18.29 -16.33 3.52
N TYR A 231 -17.34 -16.11 4.42
CA TYR A 231 -16.56 -14.88 4.45
C TYR A 231 -15.19 -15.04 5.10
N TYR A 232 -14.32 -14.09 4.78
CA TYR A 232 -13.08 -13.82 5.49
C TYR A 232 -13.25 -12.55 6.31
N ASP A 233 -12.91 -12.61 7.60
CA ASP A 233 -12.96 -11.46 8.51
C ASP A 233 -11.55 -10.96 8.79
N ILE A 234 -11.22 -9.76 8.31
CA ILE A 234 -9.99 -9.06 8.68
C ILE A 234 -10.22 -8.41 10.05
N VAL A 235 -9.88 -9.15 11.10
CA VAL A 235 -10.13 -8.78 12.49
C VAL A 235 -9.35 -7.55 12.91
N ALA A 236 -8.05 -7.50 12.57
CA ALA A 236 -7.17 -6.38 12.84
C ALA A 236 -6.02 -6.34 11.85
N CYS A 237 -5.53 -5.12 11.60
CA CYS A 237 -4.29 -4.89 10.86
C CYS A 237 -3.37 -3.96 11.67
N ASP A 238 -2.06 -4.11 11.48
CA ASP A 238 -1.05 -3.26 12.08
C ASP A 238 0.22 -3.30 11.23
N GLY A 239 1.14 -2.33 11.43
CA GLY A 239 2.38 -2.30 10.68
C GLY A 239 3.37 -1.27 11.21
N ILE A 240 4.58 -1.32 10.66
CA ILE A 240 5.67 -0.37 10.88
C ILE A 240 6.10 0.16 9.50
N PRO A 241 5.89 1.45 9.21
CA PRO A 241 6.06 2.00 7.87
C PRO A 241 7.52 2.19 7.43
N ASP A 242 8.46 2.14 8.36
CA ASP A 242 9.88 2.43 8.20
C ASP A 242 10.78 1.21 8.52
N ILE A 243 10.24 -0.01 8.44
CA ILE A 243 11.01 -1.24 8.57
C ILE A 243 10.65 -2.20 7.43
N GLY A 244 11.62 -2.45 6.57
CA GLY A 244 11.54 -3.43 5.49
C GLY A 244 12.91 -3.82 4.99
N GLY A 245 12.97 -4.63 3.94
CA GLY A 245 14.22 -5.14 3.37
C GLY A 245 15.23 -4.07 3.01
N LEU A 246 14.80 -2.86 2.64
CA LEU A 246 15.68 -1.73 2.35
C LEU A 246 16.35 -1.16 3.61
N ASP A 247 15.66 -1.16 4.77
CA ASP A 247 16.23 -0.68 6.03
C ASP A 247 17.33 -1.63 6.52
N PHE A 248 17.11 -2.94 6.38
CA PHE A 248 18.15 -3.93 6.61
C PHE A 248 19.32 -3.77 5.62
N SER A 249 19.06 -3.45 4.36
CA SER A 249 20.14 -3.16 3.38
C SER A 249 20.94 -1.92 3.77
N ASP A 250 20.31 -0.89 4.31
CA ASP A 250 20.99 0.31 4.80
C ASP A 250 21.93 -0.02 5.97
N ARG A 251 21.49 -0.88 6.93
CA ARG A 251 22.35 -1.37 8.03
C ARG A 251 23.55 -2.16 7.50
N LEU A 252 23.30 -3.10 6.60
CA LEU A 252 24.36 -3.89 5.98
C LEU A 252 25.34 -3.04 5.18
N THR A 253 24.84 -2.04 4.45
CA THR A 253 25.69 -1.09 3.73
C THR A 253 26.63 -0.34 4.69
N GLY A 254 26.12 0.13 5.83
CA GLY A 254 26.93 0.76 6.86
C GLY A 254 28.04 -0.16 7.38
N LEU A 255 27.71 -1.42 7.66
CA LEU A 255 28.67 -2.44 8.09
C LEU A 255 29.74 -2.70 7.03
N LEU A 256 29.35 -2.90 5.77
CA LEU A 256 30.27 -3.13 4.66
C LEU A 256 31.21 -1.95 4.44
N LEU A 257 30.70 -0.71 4.49
CA LEU A 257 31.51 0.51 4.38
C LEU A 257 32.53 0.60 5.51
N SER A 258 32.13 0.35 6.76
CA SER A 258 33.02 0.37 7.91
C SER A 258 34.13 -0.68 7.78
N LYS A 259 33.81 -1.91 7.41
CA LYS A 259 34.78 -2.98 7.19
C LYS A 259 35.77 -2.67 6.06
N ALA A 260 35.25 -2.13 4.94
CA ALA A 260 36.05 -1.75 3.79
C ALA A 260 37.03 -0.60 4.11
N GLU A 261 36.56 0.44 4.82
CA GLU A 261 37.43 1.55 5.26
C GLU A 261 38.51 1.09 6.24
N ASN A 262 38.19 0.13 7.13
CA ASN A 262 39.17 -0.48 8.00
C ASN A 262 40.21 -1.31 7.23
N ALA A 263 39.79 -2.11 6.27
CA ALA A 263 40.71 -2.92 5.44
C ALA A 263 41.58 -2.04 4.53
N ALA A 264 41.05 -0.94 4.02
CA ALA A 264 41.77 0.03 3.20
C ALA A 264 42.73 0.92 4.01
N GLY A 265 42.61 0.94 5.34
CA GLY A 265 43.37 1.84 6.23
C GLY A 265 43.02 3.32 6.02
N GLY A 266 41.87 3.64 5.40
CA GLY A 266 41.45 4.99 5.10
C GLY A 266 40.02 5.07 4.51
N LYS A 267 39.63 6.30 4.14
CA LYS A 267 38.28 6.51 3.56
C LYS A 267 38.24 6.06 2.12
N LEU A 268 37.14 5.43 1.76
CA LEU A 268 36.81 5.06 0.38
C LEU A 268 36.41 6.27 -0.44
N THR A 269 36.74 6.24 -1.73
CA THR A 269 36.26 7.20 -2.73
C THR A 269 34.75 7.04 -2.95
N ASN A 270 34.10 8.06 -3.52
CA ASN A 270 32.67 7.98 -3.85
C ASN A 270 32.36 6.84 -4.83
N ALA A 271 33.25 6.52 -5.75
CA ALA A 271 33.08 5.41 -6.69
C ALA A 271 33.09 4.06 -5.97
N GLU A 272 34.03 3.83 -5.06
CA GLU A 272 34.14 2.61 -4.25
C GLU A 272 32.93 2.45 -3.32
N ARG A 273 32.51 3.53 -2.67
CA ARG A 273 31.29 3.53 -1.84
C ARG A 273 30.06 3.15 -2.66
N THR A 274 29.92 3.73 -3.86
CA THR A 274 28.83 3.41 -4.78
C THR A 274 28.86 1.94 -5.20
N MET A 275 30.06 1.39 -5.44
CA MET A 275 30.23 -0.02 -5.78
C MET A 275 29.78 -0.93 -4.65
N LEU A 276 30.18 -0.68 -3.40
CA LEU A 276 29.72 -1.42 -2.23
C LEU A 276 28.19 -1.37 -2.05
N CYS A 277 27.59 -0.19 -2.20
CA CYS A 277 26.14 -0.05 -2.14
C CYS A 277 25.41 -0.93 -3.19
N ARG A 278 26.00 -1.12 -4.38
CA ARG A 278 25.45 -2.01 -5.40
C ARG A 278 25.56 -3.50 -5.05
N MET A 279 26.53 -3.86 -4.25
CA MET A 279 26.77 -5.26 -3.84
C MET A 279 25.93 -5.66 -2.62
N THR A 280 25.42 -4.69 -1.85
CA THR A 280 24.72 -4.93 -0.57
C THR A 280 23.58 -5.93 -0.70
N GLU A 281 22.75 -5.81 -1.74
CA GLU A 281 21.58 -6.69 -1.90
C GLU A 281 21.99 -8.14 -2.17
N ASP A 282 23.04 -8.36 -2.96
CA ASP A 282 23.59 -9.68 -3.20
C ASP A 282 24.21 -10.28 -1.93
N VAL A 283 24.96 -9.46 -1.17
CA VAL A 283 25.53 -9.86 0.13
C VAL A 283 24.42 -10.24 1.10
N LYS A 284 23.33 -9.45 1.18
CA LYS A 284 22.16 -9.73 2.02
C LYS A 284 21.54 -11.09 1.68
N ARG A 285 21.34 -11.38 0.40
CA ARG A 285 20.79 -12.66 -0.09
C ARG A 285 21.73 -13.83 0.27
N ARG A 286 23.04 -13.67 0.11
CA ARG A 286 24.01 -14.69 0.50
C ARG A 286 23.99 -14.96 2.01
N LEU A 287 23.92 -13.92 2.84
CA LEU A 287 23.80 -14.04 4.30
C LEU A 287 22.47 -14.67 4.75
N SER A 288 21.42 -14.65 3.91
CA SER A 288 20.16 -15.35 4.21
C SER A 288 20.30 -16.88 4.14
N VAL A 289 21.27 -17.41 3.37
CA VAL A 289 21.51 -18.85 3.20
C VAL A 289 22.84 -19.34 3.78
N SER A 290 23.77 -18.41 4.12
CA SER A 290 25.11 -18.73 4.65
C SER A 290 25.36 -17.92 5.93
N GLU A 291 26.19 -18.44 6.83
CA GLU A 291 26.58 -17.75 8.06
C GLU A 291 27.58 -16.62 7.82
N SER A 292 28.34 -16.69 6.72
CA SER A 292 29.30 -15.67 6.31
C SER A 292 29.43 -15.60 4.80
N THR A 293 29.94 -14.47 4.31
CA THR A 293 30.25 -14.29 2.89
C THR A 293 31.42 -13.33 2.71
N ASP A 294 32.22 -13.57 1.67
CA ASP A 294 33.32 -12.70 1.29
C ASP A 294 32.89 -11.73 0.19
N VAL A 295 33.41 -10.50 0.27
CA VAL A 295 33.28 -9.44 -0.73
C VAL A 295 34.67 -9.09 -1.19
N SER A 296 35.02 -9.51 -2.41
CA SER A 296 36.38 -9.40 -2.97
C SER A 296 36.47 -8.55 -4.25
N ASP A 297 35.32 -8.05 -4.74
CA ASP A 297 35.27 -7.32 -6.02
C ASP A 297 35.58 -5.82 -5.88
N LEU A 298 35.88 -5.34 -4.66
CA LEU A 298 36.22 -3.95 -4.41
C LEU A 298 37.73 -3.72 -4.58
N MET A 299 38.09 -2.81 -5.48
CA MET A 299 39.48 -2.36 -5.64
C MET A 299 39.73 -1.04 -4.91
N HIS A 300 40.81 -0.95 -4.18
CA HIS A 300 41.31 0.28 -3.54
C HIS A 300 42.81 0.42 -3.74
N GLY A 301 43.27 1.56 -4.25
CA GLY A 301 44.71 1.78 -4.49
C GLY A 301 45.34 0.84 -5.49
N GLY A 302 44.57 0.11 -6.31
CA GLY A 302 45.05 -0.86 -7.29
C GLY A 302 45.10 -2.31 -6.77
N GLU A 303 44.67 -2.55 -5.54
CA GLU A 303 44.59 -3.87 -4.93
C GLU A 303 43.15 -4.23 -4.60
N PHE A 304 42.80 -5.53 -4.63
CA PHE A 304 41.49 -6.01 -4.18
C PHE A 304 41.41 -6.01 -2.67
N LEU A 305 40.33 -5.47 -2.12
CA LEU A 305 40.05 -5.58 -0.68
C LEU A 305 39.25 -6.86 -0.43
N GLU A 306 39.71 -7.66 0.49
CA GLU A 306 38.99 -8.82 1.01
C GLU A 306 38.23 -8.43 2.26
N ILE A 307 36.90 -8.49 2.22
CA ILE A 307 36.03 -8.18 3.33
C ILE A 307 35.19 -9.41 3.62
N ASN A 308 35.38 -10.00 4.79
CA ASN A 308 34.47 -11.03 5.29
C ASN A 308 33.36 -10.37 6.14
N VAL A 309 32.13 -10.74 5.94
CA VAL A 309 30.97 -10.31 6.75
C VAL A 309 30.18 -11.54 7.18
N THR A 310 29.76 -11.55 8.44
CA THR A 310 28.98 -12.65 9.03
C THR A 310 27.54 -12.24 9.25
N ARG A 311 26.64 -13.24 9.26
CA ARG A 311 25.22 -13.04 9.62
C ARG A 311 25.11 -12.44 11.03
N ALA A 312 25.89 -12.93 12.00
CA ALA A 312 25.87 -12.44 13.37
C ALA A 312 26.23 -10.94 13.49
N GLU A 313 27.18 -10.44 12.69
CA GLU A 313 27.50 -9.01 12.63
C GLU A 313 26.32 -8.21 12.04
N PHE A 314 25.72 -8.71 10.97
CA PHE A 314 24.54 -8.09 10.35
C PHE A 314 23.32 -8.05 11.29
N GLU A 315 23.07 -9.12 12.03
CA GLU A 315 22.05 -9.19 13.08
C GLU A 315 22.32 -8.17 14.20
N ALA A 316 23.58 -8.05 14.63
CA ALA A 316 23.97 -7.09 15.66
C ALA A 316 23.71 -5.65 15.23
N GLU A 317 24.03 -5.29 13.98
CA GLU A 317 23.76 -3.98 13.38
C GLU A 317 22.26 -3.71 13.17
N SER A 318 21.44 -4.76 13.10
CA SER A 318 19.99 -4.68 12.86
C SER A 318 19.14 -4.87 14.12
N ARG A 319 19.76 -4.95 15.30
CA ARG A 319 19.09 -5.35 16.56
C ARG A 319 17.90 -4.45 16.92
N ASP A 320 18.01 -3.16 16.71
CA ASP A 320 16.94 -2.20 16.99
C ASP A 320 15.71 -2.43 16.08
N LEU A 321 15.95 -2.72 14.79
CA LEU A 321 14.86 -3.06 13.84
C LEU A 321 14.18 -4.37 14.26
N LEU A 322 14.96 -5.39 14.61
CA LEU A 322 14.46 -6.68 15.06
C LEU A 322 13.62 -6.57 16.34
N SER A 323 14.09 -5.76 17.32
CA SER A 323 13.34 -5.52 18.57
C SER A 323 11.95 -4.90 18.27
N ARG A 324 11.91 -3.87 17.42
CA ARG A 324 10.66 -3.21 17.03
C ARG A 324 9.68 -4.17 16.35
N ILE A 325 10.18 -5.06 15.47
CA ILE A 325 9.37 -6.11 14.81
C ILE A 325 8.76 -7.05 15.86
N GLY A 326 9.55 -7.61 16.76
CA GLY A 326 9.10 -8.54 17.78
C GLY A 326 8.09 -7.91 18.76
N GLU A 327 8.38 -6.69 19.22
CA GLU A 327 7.48 -5.93 20.09
C GLU A 327 6.14 -5.63 19.45
N ARG A 328 6.14 -5.25 18.14
CA ARG A 328 4.92 -4.93 17.42
C ARG A 328 4.04 -6.15 17.19
N ALA A 329 4.64 -7.29 16.82
CA ALA A 329 3.93 -8.56 16.66
C ALA A 329 3.27 -9.02 17.98
N SER A 330 4.02 -8.97 19.09
CA SER A 330 3.49 -9.29 20.41
C SER A 330 2.37 -8.33 20.85
N ALA A 331 2.52 -7.03 20.53
CA ALA A 331 1.50 -6.03 20.87
C ALA A 331 0.20 -6.25 20.12
N LEU A 332 0.24 -6.66 18.85
CA LEU A 332 -0.97 -6.94 18.07
C LEU A 332 -1.81 -8.06 18.72
N LEU A 333 -1.19 -9.17 19.13
CA LEU A 333 -1.89 -10.27 19.79
C LEU A 333 -2.37 -9.89 21.20
N ARG A 334 -1.57 -9.15 21.97
CA ARG A 334 -2.02 -8.65 23.29
C ARG A 334 -3.27 -7.77 23.23
N ARG A 335 -3.43 -7.00 22.16
CA ARG A 335 -4.64 -6.18 21.94
C ARG A 335 -5.83 -6.98 21.45
N ASN A 336 -5.60 -8.19 20.95
CA ASN A 336 -6.64 -9.11 20.46
C ASN A 336 -6.54 -10.46 21.20
N PRO A 337 -6.79 -10.50 22.54
CA PRO A 337 -6.51 -11.68 23.36
C PRO A 337 -7.36 -12.90 23.00
N ASP A 338 -8.53 -12.68 22.40
CA ASP A 338 -9.43 -13.76 21.97
C ASP A 338 -9.02 -14.36 20.62
N PHE A 339 -8.04 -13.75 19.93
CA PHE A 339 -7.53 -14.25 18.68
C PHE A 339 -6.33 -15.16 18.91
N ILE A 340 -6.55 -16.45 18.78
CA ILE A 340 -5.50 -17.48 18.91
C ILE A 340 -5.18 -17.98 17.50
N PRO A 341 -4.07 -17.55 16.85
CA PRO A 341 -3.74 -17.96 15.50
C PRO A 341 -3.44 -19.47 15.45
N GLU A 342 -4.04 -20.18 14.50
CA GLU A 342 -3.68 -21.57 14.17
C GLU A 342 -2.43 -21.64 13.31
N HIS A 343 -2.20 -20.60 12.51
CA HIS A 343 -1.05 -20.45 11.64
C HIS A 343 -0.46 -19.06 11.81
N VAL A 344 0.88 -18.98 11.84
CA VAL A 344 1.65 -17.74 11.73
C VAL A 344 2.40 -17.82 10.41
N VAL A 345 2.00 -17.01 9.45
CA VAL A 345 2.51 -17.08 8.08
C VAL A 345 3.39 -15.88 7.80
N LEU A 346 4.54 -16.13 7.22
CA LEU A 346 5.50 -15.10 6.82
C LEU A 346 5.48 -14.96 5.30
N SER A 347 5.23 -13.74 4.82
CA SER A 347 5.38 -13.31 3.43
C SER A 347 6.33 -12.12 3.29
N GLY A 348 6.48 -11.61 2.07
CA GLY A 348 7.46 -10.57 1.75
C GLY A 348 8.89 -11.11 1.60
N GLY A 349 9.64 -10.55 0.64
CA GLY A 349 10.97 -11.04 0.31
C GLY A 349 11.98 -10.98 1.46
N ALA A 350 11.83 -10.02 2.39
CA ALA A 350 12.69 -9.88 3.57
C ALA A 350 12.44 -10.96 4.64
N SER A 351 11.28 -11.61 4.64
CA SER A 351 10.97 -12.73 5.55
C SER A 351 11.90 -13.95 5.36
N LYS A 352 12.63 -14.01 4.23
CA LYS A 352 13.65 -15.04 3.96
C LYS A 352 14.91 -14.88 4.82
N MET A 353 15.14 -13.73 5.44
CA MET A 353 16.26 -13.54 6.36
C MET A 353 15.99 -14.33 7.65
N PRO A 354 16.89 -15.30 8.06
CA PRO A 354 16.65 -16.14 9.23
C PRO A 354 16.37 -15.35 10.51
N MET A 355 17.07 -14.23 10.72
CA MET A 355 16.91 -13.36 11.89
C MET A 355 15.48 -12.84 12.08
N ILE A 356 14.70 -12.66 11.01
CA ILE A 356 13.29 -12.23 11.09
C ILE A 356 12.45 -13.35 11.72
N GLY A 357 12.51 -14.56 11.16
CA GLY A 357 11.75 -15.70 11.68
C GLY A 357 12.15 -16.09 13.11
N GLU A 358 13.43 -16.00 13.44
CA GLU A 358 13.97 -16.27 14.80
C GLU A 358 13.46 -15.23 15.79
N THR A 359 13.53 -13.94 15.46
CA THR A 359 13.01 -12.85 16.29
C THR A 359 11.53 -13.01 16.56
N LEU A 360 10.74 -13.30 15.52
CA LEU A 360 9.29 -13.45 15.66
C LEU A 360 8.91 -14.69 16.49
N ARG A 361 9.60 -15.83 16.32
CA ARG A 361 9.40 -17.02 17.18
C ARG A 361 9.75 -16.73 18.64
N ALA A 362 10.83 -15.98 18.89
CA ALA A 362 11.21 -15.58 20.24
C ALA A 362 10.19 -14.60 20.86
N ALA A 363 9.60 -13.73 20.07
CA ALA A 363 8.58 -12.77 20.52
C ALA A 363 7.20 -13.41 20.71
N LEU A 364 6.91 -14.52 20.04
CA LEU A 364 5.64 -15.27 20.06
C LEU A 364 5.87 -16.76 20.42
N PRO A 365 6.46 -17.06 21.58
CA PRO A 365 6.89 -18.42 21.93
C PRO A 365 5.74 -19.43 21.99
N GLU A 366 4.52 -18.99 22.32
CA GLU A 366 3.32 -19.82 22.37
C GLU A 366 2.90 -20.37 21.00
N TYR A 367 3.38 -19.74 19.92
CA TYR A 367 3.06 -20.08 18.53
C TYR A 367 4.28 -20.48 17.72
N ALA A 368 5.44 -20.72 18.35
CA ALA A 368 6.71 -20.95 17.66
C ALA A 368 6.69 -22.14 16.69
N ASP A 369 5.86 -23.14 16.95
CA ASP A 369 5.64 -24.34 16.11
C ASP A 369 4.65 -24.12 14.94
N ARG A 370 3.97 -22.96 14.88
CA ARG A 370 2.93 -22.63 13.89
C ARG A 370 3.44 -21.76 12.74
N PHE A 371 4.73 -21.43 12.74
CA PHE A 371 5.34 -20.57 11.73
C PHE A 371 5.56 -21.31 10.41
N ALA A 372 5.13 -20.69 9.33
CA ALA A 372 5.39 -21.10 7.96
C ALA A 372 5.81 -19.89 7.10
N VAL A 373 6.69 -20.11 6.12
CA VAL A 373 6.96 -19.14 5.06
C VAL A 373 6.19 -19.61 3.83
N PHE A 374 5.34 -18.75 3.27
CA PHE A 374 4.48 -19.13 2.15
C PHE A 374 4.54 -18.11 1.02
N GLU A 375 4.99 -18.57 -0.16
CA GLU A 375 5.08 -17.76 -1.40
C GLU A 375 5.55 -16.33 -1.16
N PRO A 376 6.72 -16.11 -0.52
CA PRO A 376 7.08 -14.82 0.05
C PRO A 376 7.14 -13.67 -0.95
N GLU A 377 7.32 -13.95 -2.24
CA GLU A 377 7.33 -12.93 -3.27
C GLU A 377 5.94 -12.63 -3.86
N LEU A 378 5.06 -13.61 -4.00
CA LEU A 378 3.82 -13.48 -4.77
C LEU A 378 2.55 -13.52 -3.94
N SER A 379 2.65 -13.83 -2.64
CA SER A 379 1.48 -14.02 -1.76
C SER A 379 0.52 -12.84 -1.77
N VAL A 380 1.02 -11.61 -1.65
CA VAL A 380 0.21 -10.39 -1.69
C VAL A 380 -0.48 -10.23 -3.05
N CYS A 381 0.27 -10.36 -4.12
CA CYS A 381 -0.24 -10.19 -5.48
C CYS A 381 -1.31 -11.23 -5.82
N TYR A 382 -1.07 -12.50 -5.51
CA TYR A 382 -2.03 -13.59 -5.73
C TYR A 382 -3.26 -13.48 -4.84
N GLY A 383 -3.08 -13.10 -3.57
CA GLY A 383 -4.20 -12.83 -2.67
C GLY A 383 -5.09 -11.68 -3.14
N THR A 384 -4.48 -10.62 -3.68
CA THR A 384 -5.21 -9.51 -4.28
C THR A 384 -5.99 -9.97 -5.54
N ALA A 385 -5.43 -10.87 -6.36
CA ALA A 385 -6.14 -11.45 -7.50
C ALA A 385 -7.33 -12.32 -7.06
N ARG A 386 -7.18 -13.09 -5.97
CA ARG A 386 -8.30 -13.86 -5.39
C ARG A 386 -9.39 -12.94 -4.84
N TYR A 387 -9.00 -11.87 -4.17
CA TYR A 387 -9.94 -10.84 -3.72
C TYR A 387 -10.70 -10.23 -4.90
N ALA A 388 -10.01 -9.90 -6.00
CA ALA A 388 -10.64 -9.41 -7.22
C ALA A 388 -11.69 -10.38 -7.77
N ALA A 389 -11.37 -11.68 -7.84
CA ALA A 389 -12.32 -12.69 -8.31
C ALA A 389 -13.55 -12.82 -7.40
N MET A 390 -13.39 -12.65 -6.08
CA MET A 390 -14.52 -12.66 -5.14
C MET A 390 -15.44 -11.47 -5.37
N GLU A 391 -14.91 -10.26 -5.53
CA GLU A 391 -15.69 -9.05 -5.75
C GLU A 391 -16.43 -9.09 -7.11
N ILE A 392 -15.78 -9.55 -8.18
CA ILE A 392 -16.40 -9.68 -9.50
C ILE A 392 -17.53 -10.72 -9.47
N ASN A 393 -17.32 -11.87 -8.81
CA ASN A 393 -18.36 -12.90 -8.68
C ASN A 393 -19.54 -12.39 -7.84
N ALA A 394 -19.30 -11.52 -6.84
CA ALA A 394 -20.38 -10.94 -6.04
C ALA A 394 -21.29 -10.04 -6.87
N ASP A 395 -20.74 -9.30 -7.83
CA ASP A 395 -21.51 -8.45 -8.74
C ASP A 395 -22.39 -9.28 -9.72
N GLU A 396 -21.94 -10.49 -10.10
CA GLU A 396 -22.62 -11.36 -11.07
C GLU A 396 -23.72 -12.23 -10.45
N THR A 397 -23.63 -12.60 -9.16
CA THR A 397 -24.56 -13.53 -8.51
C THR A 397 -25.69 -12.81 -7.79
N SER A 398 -26.76 -12.49 -8.49
CA SER A 398 -28.06 -12.08 -7.92
C SER A 398 -28.99 -13.27 -7.62
N SER A 399 -28.49 -14.53 -7.59
CA SER A 399 -29.28 -15.71 -7.27
C SER A 399 -29.69 -15.73 -5.79
N GLY A 400 -30.98 -15.96 -5.52
CA GLY A 400 -31.56 -15.88 -4.18
C GLY A 400 -31.21 -17.04 -3.23
N ASP A 401 -30.40 -18.03 -3.63
CA ASP A 401 -30.00 -19.15 -2.77
C ASP A 401 -28.82 -18.76 -1.87
N PRO A 402 -28.95 -18.88 -0.53
CA PRO A 402 -27.83 -18.62 0.40
C PRO A 402 -26.59 -19.49 0.15
N ALA A 403 -26.75 -20.69 -0.41
CA ALA A 403 -25.64 -21.60 -0.71
C ALA A 403 -24.79 -21.13 -1.91
N ASP A 404 -25.36 -20.31 -2.79
CA ASP A 404 -24.71 -19.76 -3.99
C ASP A 404 -24.11 -18.36 -3.74
N ARG A 405 -24.22 -17.84 -2.51
CA ARG A 405 -23.64 -16.52 -2.20
C ARG A 405 -22.12 -16.57 -2.31
N PRO A 406 -21.53 -15.57 -2.99
CA PRO A 406 -20.09 -15.51 -3.16
C PRO A 406 -19.37 -15.32 -1.81
N LEU A 407 -18.15 -15.79 -1.75
CA LEU A 407 -17.27 -15.56 -0.63
C LEU A 407 -16.93 -14.07 -0.54
N THR A 408 -17.09 -13.47 0.63
CA THR A 408 -16.93 -12.03 0.87
C THR A 408 -15.79 -11.75 1.83
N VAL A 409 -15.14 -10.61 1.69
CA VAL A 409 -14.10 -10.13 2.62
C VAL A 409 -14.65 -8.98 3.46
N LEU A 410 -14.75 -9.19 4.79
CA LEU A 410 -15.11 -8.13 5.73
C LEU A 410 -13.87 -7.32 6.10
N LYS A 411 -13.89 -6.06 5.77
CA LYS A 411 -12.83 -5.08 6.07
C LYS A 411 -13.28 -4.13 7.16
N ARG A 412 -12.31 -3.49 7.86
CA ARG A 412 -12.60 -2.57 8.96
C ARG A 412 -11.80 -1.27 8.84
N THR A 413 -12.34 -0.20 9.41
CA THR A 413 -11.62 1.07 9.57
C THR A 413 -10.38 0.88 10.46
N ARG A 414 -9.30 1.57 10.14
CA ARG A 414 -7.99 1.41 10.80
C ARG A 414 -7.75 2.40 11.92
N ALA A 415 -8.37 3.57 11.83
CA ALA A 415 -8.28 4.64 12.82
C ALA A 415 -9.68 5.15 13.15
N ASP A 416 -9.81 5.85 14.27
CA ASP A 416 -10.95 6.70 14.50
C ASP A 416 -10.92 7.86 13.50
N ILE A 417 -12.07 8.22 12.96
CA ILE A 417 -12.25 9.33 12.02
C ILE A 417 -13.18 10.34 12.64
N GLY A 418 -12.81 11.61 12.60
CA GLY A 418 -13.59 12.68 13.21
C GLY A 418 -13.46 14.02 12.49
N ILE A 419 -14.20 14.99 12.99
CA ILE A 419 -14.17 16.39 12.56
C ILE A 419 -13.97 17.30 13.77
N GLU A 420 -13.29 18.43 13.53
CA GLU A 420 -13.02 19.41 14.57
C GLU A 420 -14.21 20.33 14.78
N TYR A 421 -14.53 20.56 16.03
CA TYR A 421 -15.54 21.52 16.47
C TYR A 421 -14.96 22.51 17.48
N CYS A 422 -15.60 23.67 17.57
CA CYS A 422 -15.37 24.67 18.62
C CYS A 422 -16.45 24.57 19.69
N ASP A 423 -16.05 24.51 20.95
CA ASP A 423 -16.95 24.66 22.09
C ASP A 423 -17.23 26.17 22.30
N GLU A 424 -18.36 26.67 21.81
CA GLU A 424 -18.76 28.07 21.86
C GLU A 424 -18.94 28.59 23.31
N THR A 425 -18.99 27.71 24.32
CA THR A 425 -19.03 28.08 25.73
C THR A 425 -17.67 28.46 26.28
N LYS A 426 -16.59 28.21 25.55
CA LYS A 426 -15.20 28.46 25.90
C LYS A 426 -14.59 29.55 25.03
N LYS A 427 -13.46 30.10 25.46
CA LYS A 427 -12.71 31.07 24.67
C LYS A 427 -11.61 30.39 23.84
N PRO A 428 -11.26 30.94 22.66
CA PRO A 428 -10.10 30.48 21.89
C PRO A 428 -8.84 30.40 22.76
N GLY A 429 -8.19 29.22 22.75
CA GLY A 429 -7.01 28.95 23.56
C GLY A 429 -7.28 28.36 24.96
N GLU A 430 -8.51 28.24 25.39
CA GLU A 430 -8.86 27.49 26.59
C GLU A 430 -8.83 25.98 26.30
N PRO A 431 -8.39 25.12 27.25
CA PRO A 431 -8.37 23.67 27.07
C PRO A 431 -9.76 23.11 26.69
N GLY A 432 -9.82 22.37 25.57
CA GLY A 432 -11.05 21.81 25.02
C GLY A 432 -11.95 22.85 24.33
N TYR A 433 -11.44 24.05 23.97
CA TYR A 433 -12.12 24.95 23.03
C TYR A 433 -12.25 24.27 21.65
N LEU A 434 -11.17 23.67 21.14
CA LEU A 434 -11.22 22.78 20.00
C LEU A 434 -11.33 21.35 20.49
N TYR A 435 -12.22 20.59 19.89
CA TYR A 435 -12.35 19.16 20.16
C TYR A 435 -12.74 18.39 18.91
N ILE A 436 -12.40 17.11 18.87
CA ILE A 436 -12.80 16.23 17.78
C ILE A 436 -14.10 15.53 18.14
N HIS A 437 -15.05 15.62 17.22
CA HIS A 437 -16.22 14.76 17.24
C HIS A 437 -15.97 13.52 16.37
N ARG A 438 -15.94 12.35 16.99
CA ARG A 438 -15.75 11.08 16.26
C ARG A 438 -16.96 10.76 15.43
N LEU A 439 -16.74 10.54 14.15
CA LEU A 439 -17.77 10.09 13.20
C LEU A 439 -17.81 8.59 13.08
N ILE A 440 -16.63 7.95 12.98
CA ILE A 440 -16.49 6.52 12.81
C ILE A 440 -15.36 6.02 13.72
N ARG A 441 -15.60 4.93 14.43
CA ARG A 441 -14.62 4.31 15.30
C ARG A 441 -13.71 3.35 14.54
N ARG A 442 -12.48 3.23 14.98
CA ARG A 442 -11.56 2.16 14.57
C ARG A 442 -12.23 0.79 14.74
N GLY A 443 -12.03 -0.10 13.77
CA GLY A 443 -12.61 -1.44 13.80
C GLY A 443 -14.05 -1.55 13.30
N THR A 444 -14.68 -0.44 12.87
CA THR A 444 -16.00 -0.47 12.24
C THR A 444 -15.92 -1.19 10.89
N VAL A 445 -16.82 -2.14 10.66
CA VAL A 445 -16.90 -2.88 9.37
C VAL A 445 -17.29 -1.92 8.25
N ILE A 446 -16.60 -1.98 7.12
CA ILE A 446 -16.88 -1.15 5.94
C ILE A 446 -17.51 -2.01 4.81
N PRO A 447 -18.42 -1.44 3.99
CA PRO A 447 -18.84 -0.03 3.98
C PRO A 447 -19.64 0.36 5.21
N CYS A 448 -19.50 1.61 5.66
CA CYS A 448 -20.24 2.15 6.79
C CYS A 448 -20.54 3.64 6.63
N ALA A 449 -21.49 4.14 7.39
CA ALA A 449 -21.77 5.56 7.55
C ALA A 449 -21.71 5.94 9.04
N ALA A 450 -21.51 7.22 9.33
CA ALA A 450 -21.66 7.76 10.68
C ALA A 450 -23.10 7.57 11.17
N ASP A 451 -23.27 7.35 12.47
CA ASP A 451 -24.59 7.07 13.06
C ASP A 451 -25.54 8.27 13.00
N GLU A 452 -25.01 9.47 12.82
CA GLU A 452 -25.77 10.71 12.87
C GLU A 452 -25.48 11.64 11.71
N VAL A 453 -26.55 12.23 11.17
CA VAL A 453 -26.48 13.38 10.26
C VAL A 453 -26.01 14.60 11.03
N ARG A 454 -25.04 15.31 10.49
CA ARG A 454 -24.51 16.55 11.06
C ARG A 454 -25.04 17.76 10.32
N THR A 455 -25.01 18.89 10.99
CA THR A 455 -25.42 20.17 10.42
C THR A 455 -24.34 21.20 10.66
N CYS A 456 -23.96 21.92 9.61
CA CYS A 456 -23.13 23.11 9.68
C CYS A 456 -23.87 24.32 9.08
N SER A 457 -23.36 25.53 9.38
CA SER A 457 -23.84 26.76 8.75
C SER A 457 -22.68 27.43 8.04
N LEU A 458 -22.93 27.99 6.86
CA LEU A 458 -21.93 28.76 6.14
C LEU A 458 -21.54 30.02 6.88
N ASN A 459 -20.25 30.28 7.04
CA ASN A 459 -19.72 31.47 7.68
C ASN A 459 -19.64 32.70 6.74
N GLU A 460 -19.71 32.45 5.44
CA GLU A 460 -19.67 33.43 4.34
C GLU A 460 -20.53 32.94 3.18
N ASP A 461 -20.79 33.78 2.19
CA ASP A 461 -21.46 33.39 0.96
C ASP A 461 -20.53 32.44 0.19
N SER A 462 -21.04 31.28 -0.22
CA SER A 462 -20.22 30.25 -0.87
C SER A 462 -21.06 29.33 -1.78
N ASP A 463 -20.46 28.83 -2.84
CA ASP A 463 -21.05 27.80 -3.71
C ASP A 463 -20.72 26.37 -3.24
N ARG A 464 -19.93 26.23 -2.16
CA ARG A 464 -19.40 24.96 -1.67
C ARG A 464 -19.26 24.90 -0.15
N ILE A 465 -19.13 23.67 0.37
CA ILE A 465 -18.70 23.44 1.75
C ILE A 465 -17.31 22.82 1.76
N ARG A 466 -16.55 23.13 2.85
CA ARG A 466 -15.26 22.51 3.15
C ARG A 466 -15.33 21.89 4.52
N ILE A 467 -14.98 20.61 4.60
CA ILE A 467 -14.94 19.86 5.85
C ILE A 467 -13.55 19.24 6.01
N LYS A 468 -12.90 19.56 7.13
CA LYS A 468 -11.62 18.94 7.51
C LYS A 468 -11.88 17.67 8.27
N LEU A 469 -11.32 16.57 7.77
CA LEU A 469 -11.33 15.28 8.45
C LEU A 469 -10.00 15.05 9.16
N PHE A 470 -10.11 14.46 10.34
CA PHE A 470 -9.00 14.08 11.19
C PHE A 470 -8.99 12.57 11.35
N GLU A 471 -7.81 11.98 11.32
CA GLU A 471 -7.58 10.59 11.68
C GLU A 471 -6.80 10.54 12.99
N ALA A 472 -7.18 9.61 13.86
CA ALA A 472 -6.45 9.38 15.10
C ALA A 472 -5.06 8.78 14.82
N THR A 473 -4.05 9.33 15.48
CA THR A 473 -2.65 8.84 15.41
C THR A 473 -2.35 7.80 16.49
N THR A 474 -3.24 7.67 17.47
CA THR A 474 -3.14 6.75 18.62
C THR A 474 -4.36 5.83 18.70
N GLU A 475 -4.28 4.81 19.54
CA GLU A 475 -5.39 3.85 19.72
C GLU A 475 -6.50 4.39 20.63
N ASN A 476 -6.16 5.29 21.55
CA ASN A 476 -7.10 5.92 22.48
C ASN A 476 -6.88 7.44 22.44
N PRO A 477 -7.31 8.09 21.35
CA PRO A 477 -7.08 9.51 21.17
C PRO A 477 -7.88 10.33 22.17
N ASP A 478 -7.28 11.42 22.66
CA ASP A 478 -7.95 12.42 23.46
C ASP A 478 -8.67 13.42 22.54
N ASP A 479 -9.99 13.36 22.54
CA ASP A 479 -10.82 14.21 21.66
C ASP A 479 -10.76 15.70 22.05
N THR A 480 -10.26 16.02 23.25
CA THR A 480 -10.13 17.40 23.76
C THR A 480 -8.72 17.98 23.55
N ALA A 481 -7.80 17.20 22.99
CA ALA A 481 -6.43 17.62 22.65
C ALA A 481 -6.10 17.20 21.19
N PRO A 482 -6.81 17.79 20.20
CA PRO A 482 -6.72 17.35 18.81
C PRO A 482 -5.30 17.47 18.23
N GLU A 483 -4.53 18.46 18.64
CA GLU A 483 -3.16 18.68 18.16
C GLU A 483 -2.17 17.57 18.57
N ARG A 484 -2.51 16.76 19.58
CA ARG A 484 -1.64 15.69 20.09
C ARG A 484 -1.93 14.33 19.46
N ASP A 485 -3.21 13.96 19.39
CA ASP A 485 -3.65 12.60 19.11
C ASP A 485 -4.39 12.47 17.77
N TRP A 486 -4.62 13.57 17.08
CA TRP A 486 -5.33 13.63 15.81
C TRP A 486 -4.54 14.40 14.77
N GLU A 487 -4.59 13.95 13.55
CA GLU A 487 -3.94 14.60 12.41
C GLU A 487 -4.97 14.94 11.34
N SER A 488 -5.02 16.22 10.93
CA SER A 488 -5.82 16.64 9.79
C SER A 488 -5.12 16.21 8.51
N ARG A 489 -5.66 15.18 7.87
CA ARG A 489 -5.06 14.62 6.66
C ARG A 489 -5.87 14.89 5.39
N LEU A 490 -7.13 15.33 5.55
CA LEU A 490 -8.06 15.46 4.43
C LEU A 490 -8.94 16.68 4.58
N GLU A 491 -9.13 17.36 3.48
CA GLU A 491 -10.15 18.39 3.32
C GLU A 491 -11.15 17.93 2.26
N LEU A 492 -12.42 17.97 2.60
CA LEU A 492 -13.53 17.66 1.69
C LEU A 492 -14.10 18.96 1.18
N GLU A 493 -14.23 19.08 -0.13
CA GLU A 493 -14.90 20.20 -0.76
C GLU A 493 -16.02 19.67 -1.66
N LEU A 494 -17.25 20.11 -1.42
CA LEU A 494 -18.42 19.78 -2.23
C LEU A 494 -19.11 21.06 -2.71
N GLY A 495 -19.24 21.20 -4.03
CA GLY A 495 -19.92 22.32 -4.67
C GLY A 495 -21.41 22.04 -4.90
N PHE A 496 -22.28 22.95 -4.55
CA PHE A 496 -23.74 22.85 -4.71
C PHE A 496 -24.26 23.44 -6.03
N GLY A 497 -23.38 23.84 -6.95
CA GLY A 497 -23.74 24.33 -8.28
C GLY A 497 -24.43 25.71 -8.29
N GLY A 498 -24.24 26.52 -7.24
CA GLY A 498 -24.73 27.89 -7.14
C GLY A 498 -24.48 28.47 -5.76
N GLU A 499 -24.33 29.79 -5.71
CA GLU A 499 -24.03 30.53 -4.50
C GLU A 499 -25.13 30.35 -3.43
N MET A 500 -24.69 30.17 -2.21
CA MET A 500 -25.53 30.05 -1.02
C MET A 500 -25.16 31.18 -0.04
N PRO A 501 -26.12 31.88 0.52
CA PRO A 501 -25.84 33.00 1.44
C PRO A 501 -25.24 32.48 2.76
N ARG A 502 -24.50 33.35 3.42
CA ARG A 502 -24.06 33.18 4.80
C ARG A 502 -25.23 32.74 5.70
N GLY A 503 -24.99 31.79 6.58
CA GLY A 503 -26.00 31.24 7.49
C GLY A 503 -26.82 30.09 6.90
N THR A 504 -26.65 29.76 5.61
CA THR A 504 -27.30 28.58 5.01
C THR A 504 -26.90 27.32 5.80
N LYS A 505 -27.92 26.58 6.23
CA LYS A 505 -27.75 25.32 6.96
C LYS A 505 -27.61 24.16 5.98
N ILE A 506 -26.55 23.38 6.17
CA ILE A 506 -26.24 22.22 5.35
C ILE A 506 -26.16 21.01 6.25
N HIS A 507 -26.91 19.98 5.91
CA HIS A 507 -26.79 18.66 6.50
C HIS A 507 -25.76 17.85 5.75
N TYR A 508 -25.00 17.03 6.46
CA TYR A 508 -24.08 16.07 5.83
C TYR A 508 -23.99 14.76 6.59
N LEU A 509 -23.68 13.71 5.86
CA LEU A 509 -23.41 12.37 6.36
C LEU A 509 -22.06 11.91 5.82
N PHE A 510 -21.18 11.49 6.71
CA PHE A 510 -19.90 10.92 6.35
C PHE A 510 -19.97 9.39 6.37
N GLY A 511 -19.28 8.74 5.44
CA GLY A 511 -19.15 7.29 5.39
C GLY A 511 -17.80 6.85 4.84
N VAL A 512 -17.53 5.56 4.93
CA VAL A 512 -16.38 4.89 4.30
C VAL A 512 -16.93 3.80 3.41
N ASP A 513 -16.54 3.82 2.14
CA ASP A 513 -17.02 2.82 1.16
C ASP A 513 -16.28 1.48 1.26
N GLY A 514 -16.70 0.51 0.42
CA GLY A 514 -16.11 -0.81 0.38
C GLY A 514 -14.64 -0.85 -0.04
N MET A 515 -14.13 0.21 -0.67
CA MET A 515 -12.70 0.38 -0.97
C MET A 515 -11.91 0.98 0.21
N GLY A 516 -12.58 1.38 1.29
CA GLY A 516 -11.93 2.08 2.39
C GLY A 516 -11.73 3.58 2.12
N LEU A 517 -12.45 4.15 1.15
CA LEU A 517 -12.39 5.57 0.81
C LEU A 517 -13.51 6.33 1.51
N GLY A 518 -13.19 7.50 2.03
CA GLY A 518 -14.19 8.36 2.65
C GLY A 518 -15.18 8.92 1.62
N ARG A 519 -16.46 8.93 1.98
CA ARG A 519 -17.56 9.54 1.22
C ARG A 519 -18.27 10.58 2.06
N LEU A 520 -18.69 11.64 1.42
CA LEU A 520 -19.53 12.67 2.03
C LEU A 520 -20.77 12.86 1.16
N GLU A 521 -21.94 12.81 1.80
CA GLU A 521 -23.22 13.24 1.23
C GLU A 521 -23.66 14.49 1.97
N ALA A 522 -24.07 15.53 1.24
CA ALA A 522 -24.52 16.78 1.83
C ALA A 522 -25.76 17.30 1.11
N TRP A 523 -26.68 17.93 1.86
CA TRP A 523 -27.91 18.53 1.33
C TRP A 523 -28.30 19.76 2.11
N LEU A 524 -29.05 20.67 1.47
CA LEU A 524 -29.52 21.86 2.10
C LEU A 524 -30.67 21.55 3.09
N HIS A 525 -30.68 22.26 4.23
CA HIS A 525 -31.75 22.13 5.23
C HIS A 525 -33.15 22.43 4.65
N ASP A 526 -33.23 23.46 3.82
CA ASP A 526 -34.49 23.96 3.28
C ASP A 526 -34.84 23.34 1.90
N ASP A 527 -33.94 22.59 1.30
CA ASP A 527 -34.14 21.92 0.01
C ASP A 527 -33.35 20.59 -0.08
N VAL A 528 -33.96 19.52 0.38
CA VAL A 528 -33.35 18.17 0.38
C VAL A 528 -33.06 17.62 -1.02
N ASN A 529 -33.73 18.15 -2.06
CA ASN A 529 -33.47 17.74 -3.44
C ASN A 529 -32.17 18.36 -3.99
N ARG A 530 -31.70 19.42 -3.37
CA ARG A 530 -30.40 20.02 -3.67
C ARG A 530 -29.34 19.34 -2.82
N SER A 531 -28.94 18.15 -3.27
CA SER A 531 -27.94 17.29 -2.62
C SER A 531 -26.73 17.11 -3.50
N VAL A 532 -25.58 16.92 -2.87
CA VAL A 532 -24.31 16.61 -3.52
C VAL A 532 -23.63 15.48 -2.78
N SER A 533 -22.96 14.62 -3.51
CA SER A 533 -22.15 13.56 -2.93
C SER A 533 -20.80 13.48 -3.63
N GLY A 534 -19.77 13.11 -2.90
CA GLY A 534 -18.42 12.95 -3.46
C GLY A 534 -17.54 12.05 -2.61
N VAL A 535 -16.64 11.38 -3.31
CA VAL A 535 -15.47 10.76 -2.67
C VAL A 535 -14.53 11.89 -2.29
N ILE A 536 -13.91 11.76 -1.13
CA ILE A 536 -12.93 12.72 -0.61
C ILE A 536 -12.02 13.23 -1.71
N SER A 537 -11.98 14.56 -1.92
CA SER A 537 -11.06 15.19 -2.86
C SER A 537 -9.83 15.72 -2.11
N LEU A 538 -8.65 15.48 -2.71
CA LEU A 538 -7.43 16.14 -2.26
C LEU A 538 -7.41 17.56 -2.85
N PRO A 539 -6.71 18.52 -2.21
CA PRO A 539 -6.56 19.87 -2.74
C PRO A 539 -6.06 19.88 -4.20
N PRO A 540 -6.44 20.85 -5.02
CA PRO A 540 -6.16 20.91 -6.47
C PRO A 540 -4.68 21.12 -6.85
N GLU A 541 -3.75 21.11 -5.92
CA GLU A 541 -2.32 21.36 -6.15
C GLU A 541 -1.58 20.26 -6.93
N ILE A 542 -2.27 19.16 -7.31
CA ILE A 542 -1.66 18.06 -8.05
C ILE A 542 -2.05 18.15 -9.52
N ASN A 543 -1.39 19.03 -10.26
CA ASN A 543 -1.43 19.01 -11.71
C ASN A 543 -0.38 18.01 -12.21
N THR A 544 -0.78 16.74 -12.41
CA THR A 544 0.09 15.68 -12.96
C THR A 544 0.32 15.84 -14.46
N ARG A 545 -0.37 16.77 -15.13
CA ARG A 545 -0.23 17.05 -16.55
C ARG A 545 0.86 18.08 -16.79
N GLY A 546 2.08 17.64 -17.08
CA GLY A 546 3.13 18.58 -17.47
C GLY A 546 4.52 18.01 -17.71
N VAL A 547 4.74 16.73 -17.44
CA VAL A 547 6.01 16.07 -17.71
C VAL A 547 5.78 15.06 -18.82
N GLY A 548 6.04 15.47 -20.07
CA GLY A 548 5.92 14.60 -21.24
C GLY A 548 6.89 13.42 -21.14
N MET A 549 6.41 12.21 -21.39
CA MET A 549 7.24 11.06 -21.70
C MET A 549 7.92 11.34 -23.05
N TYR A 550 9.23 11.42 -23.07
CA TYR A 550 9.99 11.45 -24.31
C TYR A 550 10.45 10.04 -24.67
N ASP A 551 10.00 9.55 -25.83
CA ASP A 551 10.48 8.31 -26.44
C ASP A 551 11.91 8.53 -26.97
N ASP A 552 12.87 7.70 -26.53
CA ASP A 552 14.29 7.76 -26.93
C ASP A 552 14.52 7.41 -28.43
N LYS A 553 13.47 7.11 -29.21
CA LYS A 553 13.60 6.67 -30.61
C LYS A 553 13.93 7.79 -31.62
N GLU A 554 13.84 9.06 -31.22
CA GLU A 554 14.10 10.20 -32.15
C GLU A 554 15.49 10.85 -32.03
N ARG A 555 16.47 10.25 -31.33
CA ARG A 555 17.81 10.85 -31.15
C ARG A 555 18.99 10.08 -31.75
N GLU A 556 18.76 9.15 -32.67
CA GLU A 556 19.86 8.56 -33.47
C GLU A 556 20.09 9.22 -34.85
N GLU A 557 19.33 10.24 -35.23
CA GLU A 557 19.59 11.02 -36.46
C GLU A 557 19.73 12.50 -36.12
N HIS A 558 20.89 12.90 -35.55
CA HIS A 558 21.57 14.19 -35.86
C HIS A 558 22.89 14.24 -35.10
#